data_954d76229f11f96c57186f69ba0ea722
#
_entry.id   954d76229f11f96c57186f69ba0ea722
#
_cell.length_a   1.000
_cell.length_b   1.000
_cell.length_c   1.000
_cell.angle_alpha   90.00
_cell.angle_beta   90.00
_cell.angle_gamma   90.00
#
_symmetry.space_group_name_H-M   'P 1'
#
loop_
_entity.id
_entity.type
_entity.pdbx_description
1 polymer ?
#
loop_
_entity_poly.entity_id
_entity_poly.type
_entity_poly.pdbx_seq_one_letter_code
_entity_poly.pdbx_strand_id
1 'polypeptide(L)'
;TAGAEVASRLAEAGIHVVVFEMNPRPYGKIEDGLPRWHEGLRAKEYETIREKLGHAGVDYVPNTKIGRDVSFQELANDWGFSAVILANGAWRDRPLPVEGADQYVGKGLIYQNPFIIWFNHCDEKNYAGERFVPEDGALVVGGGLASIDVAKVHMLETTRARLRARGIEQDMIELEVKGIPKSLEKHGLTWEELG
;
A
#
# COMPACT_ATOMS: atom_id res chain seq x y z
N THR A 1 -2.31 11.78 -1.39
CA THR A 1 -1.38 12.59 -2.23
C THR A 1 -2.10 13.61 -3.11
N ALA A 2 -2.87 13.21 -4.14
CA ALA A 2 -3.54 14.17 -5.03
C ALA A 2 -4.51 15.09 -4.29
N GLY A 3 -5.30 14.56 -3.36
CA GLY A 3 -6.21 15.35 -2.53
C GLY A 3 -5.48 16.39 -1.68
N ALA A 4 -4.34 16.04 -1.08
CA ALA A 4 -3.54 16.99 -0.30
C ALA A 4 -2.96 18.13 -1.16
N GLU A 5 -2.50 17.80 -2.39
CA GLU A 5 -2.03 18.83 -3.35
C GLU A 5 -3.14 19.82 -3.72
N VAL A 6 -4.32 19.30 -4.06
CA VAL A 6 -5.47 20.14 -4.39
C VAL A 6 -5.90 20.99 -3.19
N ALA A 7 -5.97 20.40 -2.00
CA ALA A 7 -6.37 21.10 -0.79
C ALA A 7 -5.41 22.27 -0.47
N SER A 8 -4.10 22.03 -0.53
CA SER A 8 -3.10 23.07 -0.30
C SER A 8 -3.24 24.21 -1.30
N ARG A 9 -3.34 23.94 -2.60
CA ARG A 9 -3.47 24.97 -3.62
C ARG A 9 -4.73 25.81 -3.51
N LEU A 10 -5.84 25.16 -3.18
CA LEU A 10 -7.10 25.88 -2.95
C LEU A 10 -7.02 26.76 -1.70
N ALA A 11 -6.43 26.27 -0.62
CA ALA A 11 -6.24 27.01 0.60
C ALA A 11 -5.30 28.22 0.40
N GLU A 12 -4.22 28.06 -0.35
CA GLU A 12 -3.33 29.13 -0.78
C GLU A 12 -4.07 30.22 -1.60
N ALA A 13 -5.09 29.84 -2.35
CA ALA A 13 -5.97 30.76 -3.08
C ALA A 13 -7.08 31.38 -2.21
N GLY A 14 -7.07 31.12 -0.90
CA GLY A 14 -8.07 31.67 0.05
C GLY A 14 -9.39 30.90 0.10
N ILE A 15 -9.43 29.69 -0.44
CA ILE A 15 -10.61 28.83 -0.41
C ILE A 15 -10.49 27.88 0.78
N HIS A 16 -11.52 27.84 1.63
CA HIS A 16 -11.58 26.86 2.72
C HIS A 16 -11.90 25.47 2.20
N VAL A 17 -11.14 24.47 2.62
CA VAL A 17 -11.22 23.10 2.11
C VAL A 17 -11.41 22.11 3.25
N VAL A 18 -12.35 21.19 3.11
CA VAL A 18 -12.52 20.05 4.02
C VAL A 18 -12.09 18.78 3.30
N VAL A 19 -11.15 18.04 3.88
CA VAL A 19 -10.62 16.79 3.32
C VAL A 19 -11.12 15.61 4.14
N PHE A 20 -11.97 14.77 3.57
CA PHE A 20 -12.43 13.52 4.17
C PHE A 20 -11.50 12.37 3.77
N GLU A 21 -11.03 11.61 4.74
CA GLU A 21 -10.18 10.42 4.52
C GLU A 21 -10.74 9.22 5.28
N MET A 22 -10.88 8.08 4.61
CA MET A 22 -11.43 6.88 5.23
C MET A 22 -10.47 6.20 6.23
N ASN A 23 -9.18 6.41 6.06
CA ASN A 23 -8.13 5.88 6.93
C ASN A 23 -7.77 6.85 8.05
N PRO A 24 -7.15 6.37 9.15
CA PRO A 24 -6.68 7.25 10.23
C PRO A 24 -5.53 8.16 9.78
N ARG A 25 -4.77 7.77 8.76
CA ARG A 25 -3.60 8.49 8.24
C ARG A 25 -3.81 8.92 6.79
N PRO A 26 -3.33 10.11 6.37
CA PRO A 26 -3.64 10.70 5.07
C PRO A 26 -2.76 10.22 3.92
N TYR A 27 -2.04 9.12 4.06
CA TYR A 27 -0.95 8.78 3.16
C TYR A 27 -1.37 7.95 1.95
N GLY A 28 -2.53 7.29 2.01
CA GLY A 28 -3.10 6.54 0.90
C GLY A 28 -2.12 5.55 0.29
N LYS A 29 -1.95 5.58 -1.03
CA LYS A 29 -1.07 4.65 -1.76
C LYS A 29 0.42 4.77 -1.45
N ILE A 30 0.89 5.85 -0.84
CA ILE A 30 2.28 5.93 -0.36
C ILE A 30 2.48 4.95 0.80
N GLU A 31 1.47 4.80 1.66
CA GLU A 31 1.52 3.87 2.78
C GLU A 31 1.16 2.44 2.38
N ASP A 32 0.05 2.28 1.65
CA ASP A 32 -0.55 0.98 1.40
C ASP A 32 -0.03 0.32 0.11
N GLY A 33 0.42 1.11 -0.86
CA GLY A 33 0.77 0.62 -2.20
C GLY A 33 2.25 0.71 -2.56
N LEU A 34 3.06 1.48 -1.81
CA LEU A 34 4.50 1.53 -1.98
C LEU A 34 5.15 0.59 -0.96
N PRO A 35 5.93 -0.42 -1.40
CA PRO A 35 6.55 -1.36 -0.48
C PRO A 35 7.36 -0.70 0.64
N ARG A 36 7.30 -1.28 1.83
CA ARG A 36 7.86 -0.70 3.07
C ARG A 36 9.38 -0.48 3.06
N TRP A 37 10.12 -1.15 2.17
CA TRP A 37 11.57 -0.87 2.04
C TRP A 37 11.90 0.50 1.43
N HIS A 38 10.94 1.20 0.83
CA HIS A 38 11.14 2.57 0.33
C HIS A 38 11.03 3.62 1.46
N GLU A 39 11.68 3.38 2.59
CA GLU A 39 11.55 4.19 3.82
C GLU A 39 11.82 5.67 3.59
N GLY A 40 12.93 6.02 2.93
CA GLY A 40 13.30 7.41 2.68
C GLY A 40 12.30 8.15 1.78
N LEU A 41 11.79 7.48 0.75
CA LEU A 41 10.77 8.05 -0.13
C LEU A 41 9.44 8.21 0.61
N ARG A 42 9.02 7.20 1.36
CA ARG A 42 7.79 7.26 2.17
C ARG A 42 7.85 8.39 3.20
N ALA A 43 8.96 8.52 3.93
CA ALA A 43 9.15 9.57 4.93
C ALA A 43 9.04 10.97 4.32
N LYS A 44 9.69 11.20 3.17
CA LYS A 44 9.61 12.47 2.44
C LYS A 44 8.18 12.78 2.01
N GLU A 45 7.48 11.82 1.43
CA GLU A 45 6.09 12.00 0.99
C GLU A 45 5.14 12.24 2.17
N TYR A 46 5.35 11.55 3.30
CA TYR A 46 4.56 11.75 4.51
C TYR A 46 4.69 13.19 5.04
N GLU A 47 5.92 13.72 5.07
CA GLU A 47 6.15 15.10 5.49
C GLU A 47 5.47 16.09 4.54
N THR A 48 5.67 15.93 3.24
CA THR A 48 5.01 16.75 2.23
C THR A 48 3.49 16.75 2.35
N ILE A 49 2.88 15.59 2.64
CA ILE A 49 1.42 15.49 2.83
C ILE A 49 0.99 16.19 4.12
N ARG A 50 1.75 16.05 5.23
CA ARG A 50 1.46 16.75 6.49
C ARG A 50 1.53 18.25 6.33
N GLU A 51 2.57 18.78 5.69
CA GLU A 51 2.71 20.22 5.41
C GLU A 51 1.50 20.76 4.65
N LYS A 52 1.09 20.08 3.57
CA LYS A 52 -0.06 20.46 2.74
C LYS A 52 -1.38 20.46 3.51
N LEU A 53 -1.63 19.43 4.30
CA LEU A 53 -2.86 19.32 5.10
C LEU A 53 -2.81 20.18 6.36
N GLY A 54 -1.64 20.62 6.80
CA GLY A 54 -1.46 21.53 7.93
C GLY A 54 -1.73 23.01 7.62
N HIS A 55 -2.10 23.35 6.38
CA HIS A 55 -2.44 24.72 6.00
C HIS A 55 -3.69 25.20 6.75
N ALA A 56 -3.68 26.44 7.25
CA ALA A 56 -4.78 27.01 8.06
C ALA A 56 -6.16 27.02 7.38
N GLY A 57 -6.20 26.96 6.05
CA GLY A 57 -7.43 26.88 5.26
C GLY A 57 -7.91 25.44 4.98
N VAL A 58 -7.30 24.42 5.60
CA VAL A 58 -7.61 23.01 5.39
C VAL A 58 -8.09 22.35 6.68
N ASP A 59 -9.30 21.83 6.68
CA ASP A 59 -9.78 20.93 7.71
C ASP A 59 -9.63 19.47 7.28
N TYR A 60 -8.91 18.68 8.07
CA TYR A 60 -8.70 17.26 7.81
C TYR A 60 -9.58 16.39 8.71
N VAL A 61 -10.42 15.56 8.11
CA VAL A 61 -11.39 14.69 8.79
C VAL A 61 -11.05 13.21 8.48
N PRO A 62 -10.23 12.56 9.32
CA PRO A 62 -9.87 11.15 9.17
C PRO A 62 -11.01 10.20 9.56
N ASN A 63 -10.83 8.91 9.29
CA ASN A 63 -11.75 7.83 9.64
C ASN A 63 -13.17 8.00 9.10
N THR A 64 -13.34 8.81 8.04
CA THR A 64 -14.64 9.12 7.46
C THR A 64 -14.73 8.61 6.02
N LYS A 65 -15.42 7.49 5.85
CA LYS A 65 -15.63 6.87 4.54
C LYS A 65 -16.93 7.37 3.92
N ILE A 66 -16.80 8.07 2.79
CA ILE A 66 -17.96 8.50 2.00
C ILE A 66 -18.72 7.27 1.48
N GLY A 67 -20.03 7.27 1.63
CA GLY A 67 -20.91 6.14 1.32
C GLY A 67 -21.13 5.17 2.48
N ARG A 68 -20.42 5.36 3.63
CA ARG A 68 -20.66 4.63 4.88
C ARG A 68 -21.05 5.59 6.02
N ASP A 69 -20.19 6.58 6.28
CA ASP A 69 -20.33 7.49 7.43
C ASP A 69 -21.04 8.79 7.03
N VAL A 70 -20.84 9.21 5.80
CA VAL A 70 -21.48 10.38 5.16
C VAL A 70 -21.86 9.98 3.74
N SER A 71 -23.06 10.29 3.29
CA SER A 71 -23.47 10.02 1.91
C SER A 71 -22.90 11.09 0.96
N PHE A 72 -22.67 10.69 -0.29
CA PHE A 72 -22.24 11.65 -1.32
C PHE A 72 -23.30 12.72 -1.61
N GLN A 73 -24.59 12.34 -1.55
CA GLN A 73 -25.70 13.25 -1.75
C GLN A 73 -25.73 14.35 -0.69
N GLU A 74 -25.54 14.03 0.58
CA GLU A 74 -25.44 15.00 1.66
C GLU A 74 -24.31 16.00 1.42
N LEU A 75 -23.12 15.52 1.08
CA LEU A 75 -21.99 16.39 0.74
C LEU A 75 -22.28 17.32 -0.44
N ALA A 76 -22.93 16.81 -1.45
CA ALA A 76 -23.17 17.55 -2.69
C ALA A 76 -24.31 18.56 -2.59
N ASN A 77 -25.33 18.28 -1.75
CA ASN A 77 -26.58 19.05 -1.75
C ASN A 77 -26.86 19.78 -0.43
N ASP A 78 -26.47 19.21 0.71
CA ASP A 78 -27.00 19.67 2.02
C ASP A 78 -25.95 20.42 2.85
N TRP A 79 -24.65 20.15 2.65
CA TRP A 79 -23.59 20.74 3.45
C TRP A 79 -23.09 22.11 2.95
N GLY A 80 -23.63 22.60 1.84
CA GLY A 80 -23.32 23.93 1.30
C GLY A 80 -21.94 24.07 0.67
N PHE A 81 -21.27 22.97 0.35
CA PHE A 81 -20.00 23.02 -0.40
C PHE A 81 -20.23 23.55 -1.82
N SER A 82 -19.38 24.48 -2.28
CA SER A 82 -19.43 25.00 -3.65
C SER A 82 -19.01 23.97 -4.70
N ALA A 83 -18.16 23.00 -4.33
CA ALA A 83 -17.70 21.93 -5.20
C ALA A 83 -17.23 20.72 -4.36
N VAL A 84 -17.32 19.54 -4.95
CA VAL A 84 -16.75 18.29 -4.41
C VAL A 84 -15.72 17.76 -5.38
N ILE A 85 -14.49 17.53 -4.91
CA ILE A 85 -13.37 17.01 -5.69
C ILE A 85 -13.09 15.58 -5.27
N LEU A 86 -13.19 14.65 -6.22
CA LEU A 86 -12.92 13.23 -5.99
C LEU A 86 -11.43 12.94 -6.19
N ALA A 87 -10.72 12.63 -5.11
CA ALA A 87 -9.30 12.29 -5.11
C ALA A 87 -9.04 10.96 -4.38
N ASN A 88 -10.01 10.05 -4.42
CA ASN A 88 -10.06 8.79 -3.66
C ASN A 88 -9.10 7.70 -4.17
N GLY A 89 -8.39 7.93 -5.26
CA GLY A 89 -7.41 6.99 -5.82
C GLY A 89 -8.03 5.71 -6.42
N ALA A 90 -7.16 4.80 -6.88
CA ALA A 90 -7.52 3.53 -7.49
C ALA A 90 -7.22 2.37 -6.51
N TRP A 91 -8.22 1.97 -5.73
CA TRP A 91 -8.10 0.92 -4.71
C TRP A 91 -8.52 -0.47 -5.19
N ARG A 92 -9.19 -0.54 -6.34
CA ARG A 92 -9.56 -1.82 -6.94
C ARG A 92 -8.57 -2.16 -8.04
N ASP A 93 -8.08 -3.39 -8.00
CA ASP A 93 -7.32 -3.96 -9.11
C ASP A 93 -8.24 -4.14 -10.32
N ARG A 94 -7.65 -4.07 -11.51
CA ARG A 94 -8.37 -4.44 -12.73
C ARG A 94 -8.49 -5.95 -12.77
N PRO A 95 -9.68 -6.52 -13.00
CA PRO A 95 -9.82 -7.94 -13.19
C PRO A 95 -8.91 -8.47 -14.30
N LEU A 96 -8.36 -9.64 -14.11
CA LEU A 96 -7.59 -10.31 -15.16
C LEU A 96 -8.53 -10.60 -16.34
N PRO A 97 -8.23 -10.11 -17.56
CA PRO A 97 -9.13 -10.24 -18.72
C PRO A 97 -9.07 -11.64 -19.32
N VAL A 98 -9.34 -12.63 -18.48
CA VAL A 98 -9.41 -14.06 -18.85
C VAL A 98 -10.73 -14.60 -18.32
N GLU A 99 -11.51 -15.20 -19.21
CA GLU A 99 -12.80 -15.77 -18.84
C GLU A 99 -12.66 -16.81 -17.71
N GLY A 100 -13.47 -16.67 -16.68
CA GLY A 100 -13.47 -17.56 -15.52
C GLY A 100 -12.34 -17.30 -14.52
N ALA A 101 -11.47 -16.33 -14.72
CA ALA A 101 -10.37 -16.05 -13.80
C ALA A 101 -10.85 -15.66 -12.39
N ASP A 102 -11.95 -14.90 -12.30
CA ASP A 102 -12.46 -14.39 -11.02
C ASP A 102 -12.83 -15.47 -10.01
N GLN A 103 -13.18 -16.70 -10.45
CA GLN A 103 -13.45 -17.82 -9.55
C GLN A 103 -12.24 -18.28 -8.74
N TYR A 104 -11.03 -17.90 -9.17
CA TYR A 104 -9.76 -18.24 -8.51
C TYR A 104 -9.25 -17.16 -7.56
N VAL A 105 -9.93 -16.03 -7.45
CA VAL A 105 -9.56 -14.98 -6.49
C VAL A 105 -9.60 -15.55 -5.07
N GLY A 106 -8.47 -15.44 -4.36
CA GLY A 106 -8.27 -16.09 -3.05
C GLY A 106 -8.03 -17.61 -3.11
N LYS A 107 -7.93 -18.20 -4.31
CA LYS A 107 -7.69 -19.64 -4.55
C LYS A 107 -6.55 -19.84 -5.56
N GLY A 108 -5.48 -19.08 -5.42
CA GLY A 108 -4.34 -19.09 -6.32
C GLY A 108 -4.22 -17.84 -7.19
N LEU A 109 -5.29 -17.10 -7.46
CA LEU A 109 -5.22 -15.76 -8.06
C LEU A 109 -5.22 -14.71 -6.96
N ILE A 110 -4.15 -13.92 -6.90
CA ILE A 110 -3.97 -12.84 -5.93
C ILE A 110 -3.73 -11.55 -6.69
N TYR A 111 -4.49 -10.50 -6.36
CA TYR A 111 -4.28 -9.18 -6.95
C TYR A 111 -3.23 -8.37 -6.19
N GLN A 112 -2.63 -7.41 -6.87
CA GLN A 112 -1.50 -6.63 -6.37
C GLN A 112 -1.85 -5.79 -5.13
N ASN A 113 -3.00 -5.12 -5.10
CA ASN A 113 -3.34 -4.23 -3.99
C ASN A 113 -3.41 -4.96 -2.64
N PRO A 114 -4.22 -6.03 -2.46
CA PRO A 114 -4.26 -6.75 -1.20
C PRO A 114 -2.92 -7.37 -0.82
N PHE A 115 -2.12 -7.84 -1.78
CA PHE A 115 -0.81 -8.43 -1.53
C PHE A 115 0.20 -7.41 -0.98
N ILE A 116 0.29 -6.22 -1.57
CA ILE A 116 1.20 -5.17 -1.09
C ILE A 116 0.70 -4.55 0.23
N ILE A 117 -0.60 -4.39 0.41
CA ILE A 117 -1.17 -3.96 1.69
C ILE A 117 -0.78 -4.96 2.80
N TRP A 118 -0.97 -6.25 2.56
CA TRP A 118 -0.53 -7.28 3.50
C TRP A 118 0.97 -7.16 3.80
N PHE A 119 1.81 -7.09 2.78
CA PHE A 119 3.26 -6.98 2.96
C PHE A 119 3.65 -5.77 3.81
N ASN A 120 2.99 -4.64 3.60
CA ASN A 120 3.29 -3.40 4.34
C ASN A 120 2.86 -3.45 5.81
N HIS A 121 1.80 -4.18 6.13
CA HIS A 121 1.12 -4.09 7.43
C HIS A 121 1.05 -5.39 8.22
N CYS A 122 1.41 -6.55 7.65
CA CYS A 122 1.20 -7.86 8.27
C CYS A 122 1.90 -8.07 9.62
N ASP A 123 2.96 -7.31 9.91
CA ASP A 123 3.71 -7.32 11.16
C ASP A 123 3.15 -6.32 12.20
N GLU A 124 2.16 -5.49 11.84
CA GLU A 124 1.50 -4.57 12.77
C GLU A 124 0.64 -5.34 13.77
N LYS A 125 0.70 -4.95 15.05
CA LYS A 125 0.01 -5.65 16.15
C LYS A 125 -1.49 -5.85 15.94
N ASN A 126 -2.14 -4.89 15.28
CA ASN A 126 -3.58 -4.87 15.08
C ASN A 126 -3.98 -5.18 13.61
N TYR A 127 -3.08 -5.78 12.82
CA TYR A 127 -3.42 -6.13 11.45
C TYR A 127 -4.51 -7.19 11.39
N ALA A 128 -5.65 -6.82 10.81
CA ALA A 128 -6.83 -7.67 10.64
C ALA A 128 -7.14 -7.97 9.16
N GLY A 129 -6.24 -7.61 8.25
CA GLY A 129 -6.41 -7.85 6.82
C GLY A 129 -6.13 -9.28 6.40
N GLU A 130 -6.30 -9.54 5.11
CA GLU A 130 -5.99 -10.83 4.49
C GLU A 130 -4.50 -11.16 4.65
N ARG A 131 -4.21 -12.45 4.91
CA ARG A 131 -2.83 -12.93 5.01
C ARG A 131 -2.50 -13.83 3.83
N PHE A 132 -1.32 -13.62 3.26
CA PHE A 132 -0.83 -14.39 2.13
C PHE A 132 0.36 -15.27 2.54
N VAL A 133 0.43 -16.45 1.97
CA VAL A 133 1.61 -17.33 2.06
C VAL A 133 2.17 -17.42 0.65
N PRO A 134 3.31 -16.75 0.37
CA PRO A 134 3.97 -16.87 -0.93
C PRO A 134 4.44 -18.29 -1.16
N GLU A 135 4.05 -18.88 -2.27
CA GLU A 135 4.45 -20.22 -2.68
C GLU A 135 5.42 -20.14 -3.85
N ASP A 136 6.35 -21.07 -3.92
CA ASP A 136 7.30 -21.15 -5.01
C ASP A 136 6.60 -21.48 -6.35
N GLY A 137 7.18 -21.01 -7.46
CA GLY A 137 6.61 -21.24 -8.79
C GLY A 137 5.43 -20.32 -9.15
N ALA A 138 5.16 -19.27 -8.38
CA ALA A 138 4.10 -18.31 -8.70
C ALA A 138 4.41 -17.53 -9.99
N LEU A 139 3.38 -17.35 -10.83
CA LEU A 139 3.47 -16.51 -12.04
C LEU A 139 3.02 -15.07 -11.72
N VAL A 140 3.89 -14.10 -11.95
CA VAL A 140 3.55 -12.67 -11.85
C VAL A 140 3.13 -12.15 -13.23
N VAL A 141 1.88 -11.71 -13.33
CA VAL A 141 1.31 -11.15 -14.57
C VAL A 141 1.36 -9.63 -14.52
N GLY A 142 2.17 -9.02 -15.39
CA GLY A 142 2.31 -7.57 -15.51
C GLY A 142 3.70 -7.16 -15.97
N GLY A 143 3.84 -5.95 -16.53
CA GLY A 143 5.11 -5.39 -17.03
C GLY A 143 5.45 -4.02 -16.46
N GLY A 144 4.67 -3.54 -15.49
CA GLY A 144 4.90 -2.23 -14.85
C GLY A 144 5.68 -2.32 -13.55
N LEU A 145 6.01 -1.17 -12.95
CA LEU A 145 6.74 -1.09 -11.69
C LEU A 145 6.08 -1.88 -10.55
N ALA A 146 4.75 -1.86 -10.49
CA ALA A 146 4.00 -2.61 -9.48
C ALA A 146 4.22 -4.13 -9.56
N SER A 147 4.36 -4.70 -10.77
CA SER A 147 4.65 -6.13 -10.94
C SER A 147 6.09 -6.48 -10.54
N ILE A 148 7.04 -5.56 -10.73
CA ILE A 148 8.41 -5.73 -10.24
C ILE A 148 8.42 -5.76 -8.70
N ASP A 149 7.67 -4.85 -8.06
CA ASP A 149 7.53 -4.84 -6.60
C ASP A 149 6.89 -6.13 -6.09
N VAL A 150 5.83 -6.62 -6.73
CA VAL A 150 5.19 -7.90 -6.38
C VAL A 150 6.18 -9.05 -6.50
N ALA A 151 6.94 -9.15 -7.60
CA ALA A 151 7.94 -10.19 -7.79
C ALA A 151 9.03 -10.13 -6.70
N LYS A 152 9.48 -8.92 -6.34
CA LYS A 152 10.47 -8.71 -5.30
C LYS A 152 9.92 -9.09 -3.91
N VAL A 153 8.71 -8.68 -3.56
CA VAL A 153 8.04 -9.12 -2.31
C VAL A 153 7.98 -10.65 -2.25
N HIS A 154 7.54 -11.27 -3.35
CA HIS A 154 7.42 -12.72 -3.41
C HIS A 154 8.77 -13.42 -3.18
N MET A 155 9.84 -12.98 -3.85
CA MET A 155 11.19 -13.51 -3.65
C MET A 155 11.68 -13.35 -2.21
N LEU A 156 11.48 -12.20 -1.60
CA LEU A 156 11.92 -11.92 -0.24
C LEU A 156 11.16 -12.76 0.78
N GLU A 157 9.84 -12.87 0.65
CA GLU A 157 9.01 -13.63 1.57
C GLU A 157 9.21 -15.15 1.44
N THR A 158 9.38 -15.69 0.23
CA THR A 158 9.73 -17.09 0.04
C THR A 158 11.12 -17.41 0.63
N THR A 159 12.11 -16.54 0.43
CA THR A 159 13.44 -16.68 1.05
C THR A 159 13.34 -16.68 2.56
N ARG A 160 12.60 -15.71 3.13
CA ARG A 160 12.40 -15.59 4.57
C ARG A 160 11.68 -16.81 5.17
N ALA A 161 10.67 -17.34 4.48
CA ALA A 161 9.97 -18.55 4.90
C ALA A 161 10.90 -19.78 4.94
N ARG A 162 11.76 -19.94 3.93
CA ARG A 162 12.75 -21.02 3.88
C ARG A 162 13.85 -20.90 4.94
N LEU A 163 14.30 -19.68 5.26
CA LEU A 163 15.23 -19.44 6.36
C LEU A 163 14.57 -19.77 7.70
N ARG A 164 13.32 -19.37 7.93
CA ARG A 164 12.56 -19.71 9.14
C ARG A 164 12.41 -21.23 9.31
N ALA A 165 12.16 -21.96 8.25
CA ALA A 165 12.07 -23.42 8.30
C ALA A 165 13.39 -24.08 8.78
N ARG A 166 14.51 -23.36 8.69
CA ARG A 166 15.84 -23.76 9.22
C ARG A 166 16.17 -23.15 10.59
N GLY A 167 15.19 -22.48 11.23
CA GLY A 167 15.39 -21.81 12.52
C GLY A 167 16.14 -20.48 12.42
N ILE A 168 16.26 -19.89 11.23
CA ILE A 168 16.96 -18.63 10.98
C ILE A 168 15.93 -17.51 10.83
N GLU A 169 15.91 -16.58 11.80
CA GLU A 169 15.11 -15.36 11.67
C GLU A 169 15.91 -14.28 10.95
N GLN A 170 15.33 -13.74 9.89
CA GLN A 170 15.93 -12.69 9.07
C GLN A 170 14.95 -11.52 8.92
N ASP A 171 15.43 -10.32 9.22
CA ASP A 171 14.66 -9.10 8.97
C ASP A 171 14.48 -8.86 7.47
N MET A 172 13.28 -8.43 7.08
CA MET A 172 12.91 -8.24 5.69
C MET A 172 13.64 -7.07 5.03
N ILE A 173 13.78 -5.96 5.74
CA ILE A 173 14.46 -4.77 5.22
C ILE A 173 15.96 -5.06 5.10
N GLU A 174 16.54 -5.76 6.10
CA GLU A 174 17.94 -6.18 6.02
C GLU A 174 18.17 -7.11 4.83
N LEU A 175 17.27 -8.07 4.58
CA LEU A 175 17.34 -8.99 3.45
C LEU A 175 17.27 -8.25 2.11
N GLU A 176 16.41 -7.24 2.00
CA GLU A 176 16.28 -6.38 0.81
C GLU A 176 17.53 -5.52 0.60
N VAL A 177 17.99 -4.81 1.62
CA VAL A 177 19.11 -3.85 1.53
C VAL A 177 20.45 -4.56 1.25
N LYS A 178 20.73 -5.66 1.94
CA LYS A 178 21.97 -6.45 1.75
C LYS A 178 21.92 -7.31 0.50
N GLY A 179 20.72 -7.65 0.05
CA GLY A 179 20.46 -8.62 -1.00
C GLY A 179 20.51 -10.07 -0.49
N ILE A 180 19.74 -10.91 -1.15
CA ILE A 180 19.57 -12.33 -0.76
C ILE A 180 20.92 -13.07 -0.70
N PRO A 181 21.82 -13.02 -1.72
CA PRO A 181 23.06 -13.77 -1.68
C PRO A 181 23.93 -13.46 -0.44
N LYS A 182 24.16 -12.19 -0.15
CA LYS A 182 24.96 -11.77 1.01
C LYS A 182 24.30 -12.13 2.34
N SER A 183 22.98 -12.12 2.39
CA SER A 183 22.25 -12.54 3.60
C SER A 183 22.37 -14.05 3.82
N LEU A 184 22.39 -14.86 2.77
CA LEU A 184 22.61 -16.30 2.85
C LEU A 184 24.04 -16.63 3.29
N GLU A 185 25.05 -15.97 2.72
CA GLU A 185 26.46 -16.12 3.07
C GLU A 185 26.71 -15.91 4.57
N LYS A 186 26.04 -14.93 5.18
CA LYS A 186 26.10 -14.66 6.63
C LYS A 186 25.71 -15.89 7.48
N HIS A 187 24.86 -16.75 6.93
CA HIS A 187 24.41 -17.99 7.57
C HIS A 187 25.12 -19.25 7.03
N GLY A 188 26.16 -19.08 6.20
CA GLY A 188 26.88 -20.19 5.58
C GLY A 188 26.06 -20.96 4.56
N LEU A 189 25.07 -20.33 3.93
CA LEU A 189 24.17 -20.92 2.96
C LEU A 189 24.44 -20.37 1.55
N THR A 190 24.24 -21.20 0.55
CA THR A 190 24.14 -20.80 -0.86
C THR A 190 22.68 -20.75 -1.29
N TRP A 191 22.43 -20.19 -2.47
CA TRP A 191 21.10 -20.17 -3.07
C TRP A 191 20.58 -21.58 -3.37
N GLU A 192 21.45 -22.45 -3.88
CA GLU A 192 21.14 -23.84 -4.19
C GLU A 192 20.78 -24.65 -2.95
N GLU A 193 21.42 -24.38 -1.81
CA GLU A 193 21.13 -25.04 -0.54
C GLU A 193 19.83 -24.53 0.11
N LEU A 194 19.39 -23.35 -0.24
CA LEU A 194 18.11 -22.83 0.22
C LEU A 194 16.94 -23.54 -0.50
N GLY A 195 17.12 -23.89 -1.72
CA GLY A 195 16.43 -24.65 -2.67
C GLY A 195 15.15 -25.00 -2.90
#